data_fb8ba44874568992999a55329a86582b
#
_entry.id   fb8ba44874568992999a55329a86582b
#
_cell.length_a   1.000
_cell.length_b   1.000
_cell.length_c   1.000
_cell.angle_alpha   90.00
_cell.angle_beta   90.00
_cell.angle_gamma   90.00
#
_symmetry.space_group_name_H-M   'P 1'
#
loop_
_entity.id
_entity.type
_entity.pdbx_description
1 polymer ?
#
loop_
_entity_poly.entity_id
_entity_poly.type
_entity_poly.pdbx_seq_one_letter_code
_entity_poly.pdbx_strand_id
1 'polypeptide(L)'
;MKQFLLALIAVASTSAALAKGPEVPYPTGYRDWHHVKSMVIEKGHPLFEAFGGIHHIYANKKALQGYKSGRFPDGAVIVFDLLDAPRADNALVEGERKVVGVMQKDAKRFATTGGWGFEGFGGGDKAKRVVGTNAETACFACHAPQKDQDYVFSRLRQ
;
A
#
# COMPACT_ATOMS: atom_id res chain seq x y z
N MET A 1 -43.50 -37.22 46.60
CA MET A 1 -42.45 -36.19 46.50
C MET A 1 -41.82 -36.32 45.13
N LYS A 2 -42.14 -35.39 44.21
CA LYS A 2 -41.60 -35.39 42.82
C LYS A 2 -40.46 -34.37 42.79
N GLN A 3 -39.23 -34.84 42.60
CA GLN A 3 -38.05 -33.97 42.41
C GLN A 3 -37.97 -33.52 40.94
N PHE A 4 -38.08 -32.23 40.70
CA PHE A 4 -37.83 -31.63 39.38
C PHE A 4 -36.32 -31.35 39.29
N LEU A 5 -35.59 -32.02 38.39
CA LEU A 5 -34.23 -31.65 37.97
C LEU A 5 -34.31 -30.50 36.98
N LEU A 6 -33.82 -29.33 37.36
CA LEU A 6 -33.57 -28.23 36.41
C LEU A 6 -32.22 -28.50 35.76
N ALA A 7 -32.26 -28.76 34.45
CA ALA A 7 -31.05 -28.80 33.60
C ALA A 7 -30.68 -27.37 33.20
N LEU A 8 -29.53 -26.87 33.66
CA LEU A 8 -28.94 -25.61 33.26
C LEU A 8 -28.26 -25.81 31.90
N ILE A 9 -28.81 -25.24 30.84
CA ILE A 9 -28.18 -25.21 29.51
C ILE A 9 -27.22 -24.01 29.49
N ALA A 10 -25.92 -24.28 29.53
CA ALA A 10 -24.89 -23.26 29.34
C ALA A 10 -24.76 -22.94 27.83
N VAL A 11 -25.24 -21.78 27.40
CA VAL A 11 -25.01 -21.26 26.04
C VAL A 11 -23.60 -20.72 25.94
N ALA A 12 -22.70 -21.46 25.30
CA ALA A 12 -21.35 -20.99 25.00
C ALA A 12 -21.43 -20.00 23.84
N SER A 13 -21.30 -18.72 24.13
CA SER A 13 -21.17 -17.66 23.11
C SER A 13 -19.78 -17.72 22.46
N THR A 14 -19.65 -18.33 21.30
CA THR A 14 -18.44 -18.28 20.48
C THR A 14 -18.35 -16.90 19.82
N SER A 15 -17.54 -16.01 20.38
CA SER A 15 -17.15 -14.76 19.72
C SER A 15 -16.29 -15.11 18.51
N ALA A 16 -16.86 -15.04 17.30
CA ALA A 16 -16.09 -15.11 16.06
C ALA A 16 -15.21 -13.84 15.99
N ALA A 17 -13.92 -13.98 16.27
CA ALA A 17 -12.96 -12.94 15.97
C ALA A 17 -12.98 -12.73 14.46
N LEU A 18 -13.39 -11.55 13.99
CA LEU A 18 -13.27 -11.15 12.61
C LEU A 18 -11.79 -11.25 12.21
N ALA A 19 -11.47 -12.19 11.34
CA ALA A 19 -10.11 -12.38 10.86
C ALA A 19 -9.68 -11.08 10.16
N LYS A 20 -8.67 -10.41 10.73
CA LYS A 20 -8.06 -9.25 10.13
C LYS A 20 -7.50 -9.67 8.78
N GLY A 21 -7.88 -8.97 7.70
CA GLY A 21 -7.43 -9.28 6.35
C GLY A 21 -5.89 -9.27 6.23
N PRO A 22 -5.32 -9.79 5.15
CA PRO A 22 -3.88 -9.87 5.00
C PRO A 22 -3.26 -8.47 4.99
N GLU A 23 -2.32 -8.22 5.91
CA GLU A 23 -1.66 -6.91 6.06
C GLU A 23 -0.40 -6.82 5.20
N VAL A 24 -0.20 -5.66 4.58
CA VAL A 24 1.07 -5.28 3.94
C VAL A 24 2.01 -4.72 5.01
N PRO A 25 3.23 -5.28 5.18
CA PRO A 25 4.18 -4.79 6.18
C PRO A 25 4.82 -3.45 5.76
N TYR A 26 5.34 -2.71 6.74
CA TYR A 26 6.19 -1.54 6.47
C TYR A 26 7.48 -1.98 5.75
N PRO A 27 7.89 -1.30 4.66
CA PRO A 27 9.03 -1.70 3.83
C PRO A 27 10.35 -1.22 4.46
N THR A 28 10.78 -1.83 5.56
CA THR A 28 12.00 -1.43 6.27
C THR A 28 13.22 -1.42 5.33
N GLY A 29 14.02 -0.35 5.35
CA GLY A 29 15.21 -0.20 4.53
C GLY A 29 14.95 0.11 3.06
N TYR A 30 13.73 0.51 2.68
CA TYR A 30 13.36 0.75 1.28
C TYR A 30 14.21 1.83 0.59
N ARG A 31 14.80 2.76 1.33
CA ARG A 31 15.65 3.82 0.75
C ARG A 31 16.97 3.29 0.19
N ASP A 32 17.38 2.09 0.61
CA ASP A 32 18.56 1.40 0.06
C ASP A 32 18.20 0.55 -1.18
N TRP A 33 16.92 0.54 -1.58
CA TRP A 33 16.46 -0.17 -2.76
C TRP A 33 16.71 0.65 -4.03
N HIS A 34 16.46 0.04 -5.17
CA HIS A 34 16.58 0.73 -6.45
C HIS A 34 15.57 1.88 -6.56
N HIS A 35 16.07 3.08 -6.80
CA HIS A 35 15.25 4.24 -7.09
C HIS A 35 14.79 4.20 -8.56
N VAL A 36 13.50 3.99 -8.77
CA VAL A 36 12.89 3.85 -10.10
C VAL A 36 12.74 5.20 -10.81
N LYS A 37 12.11 6.15 -10.15
CA LYS A 37 11.89 7.52 -10.62
C LYS A 37 11.36 8.42 -9.51
N SER A 38 11.37 9.73 -9.81
CA SER A 38 10.67 10.75 -9.01
C SER A 38 9.71 11.54 -9.90
N MET A 39 8.69 12.14 -9.28
CA MET A 39 7.79 13.09 -9.92
C MET A 39 7.33 14.13 -8.92
N VAL A 40 7.14 15.36 -9.38
CA VAL A 40 6.50 16.44 -8.62
C VAL A 40 5.08 16.61 -9.13
N ILE A 41 4.12 16.63 -8.22
CA ILE A 41 2.72 16.93 -8.49
C ILE A 41 2.42 18.31 -7.93
N GLU A 42 2.22 19.27 -8.81
CA GLU A 42 1.93 20.66 -8.45
C GLU A 42 0.43 20.97 -8.57
N LYS A 43 0.04 22.12 -8.00
CA LYS A 43 -1.34 22.64 -8.07
C LYS A 43 -1.82 22.71 -9.53
N GLY A 44 -3.04 22.22 -9.75
CA GLY A 44 -3.64 22.10 -11.10
C GLY A 44 -3.57 20.69 -11.68
N HIS A 45 -2.73 19.80 -11.13
CA HIS A 45 -2.76 18.40 -11.50
C HIS A 45 -3.97 17.68 -10.84
N PRO A 46 -4.71 16.80 -11.55
CA PRO A 46 -5.90 16.12 -10.99
C PRO A 46 -5.65 15.36 -9.69
N LEU A 47 -4.43 14.89 -9.45
CA LEU A 47 -4.05 14.15 -8.25
C LEU A 47 -3.45 15.04 -7.14
N PHE A 48 -3.45 16.37 -7.28
CA PHE A 48 -2.78 17.27 -6.34
C PHE A 48 -3.32 17.17 -4.92
N GLU A 49 -4.63 17.12 -4.75
CA GLU A 49 -5.26 17.06 -3.41
C GLU A 49 -4.86 15.80 -2.64
N ALA A 50 -4.68 14.68 -3.33
CA ALA A 50 -4.32 13.41 -2.71
C ALA A 50 -2.79 13.21 -2.59
N PHE A 51 -2.03 13.65 -3.61
CA PHE A 51 -0.61 13.30 -3.78
C PHE A 51 0.27 14.49 -4.17
N GLY A 52 -0.18 15.73 -3.94
CA GLY A 52 0.64 16.93 -4.15
C GLY A 52 1.93 16.89 -3.35
N GLY A 53 3.03 17.27 -3.98
CA GLY A 53 4.38 17.23 -3.42
C GLY A 53 5.34 16.50 -4.35
N ILE A 54 6.50 16.11 -3.82
CA ILE A 54 7.47 15.27 -4.53
C ILE A 54 7.35 13.83 -4.06
N HIS A 55 7.34 12.87 -5.00
CA HIS A 55 7.41 11.47 -4.62
C HIS A 55 8.54 10.74 -5.32
N HIS A 56 9.08 9.76 -4.61
CA HIS A 56 10.12 8.86 -5.09
C HIS A 56 9.56 7.43 -5.12
N ILE A 57 9.82 6.72 -6.21
CA ILE A 57 9.44 5.31 -6.34
C ILE A 57 10.68 4.46 -6.11
N TYR A 58 10.59 3.53 -5.15
CA TYR A 58 11.61 2.54 -4.87
C TYR A 58 11.10 1.13 -5.15
N ALA A 59 11.98 0.26 -5.58
CA ALA A 59 11.67 -1.13 -5.93
C ALA A 59 12.67 -2.09 -5.31
N ASN A 60 12.19 -3.17 -4.68
CA ASN A 60 13.06 -4.25 -4.25
C ASN A 60 13.55 -5.08 -5.46
N LYS A 61 14.48 -6.01 -5.24
CA LYS A 61 15.07 -6.83 -6.32
C LYS A 61 14.01 -7.59 -7.14
N LYS A 62 12.94 -8.09 -6.51
CA LYS A 62 11.84 -8.78 -7.20
C LYS A 62 11.00 -7.82 -8.04
N ALA A 63 10.71 -6.63 -7.54
CA ALA A 63 10.00 -5.61 -8.31
C ALA A 63 10.80 -5.16 -9.55
N LEU A 64 12.14 -5.09 -9.45
CA LEU A 64 12.99 -4.81 -10.62
C LEU A 64 12.86 -5.87 -11.72
N GLN A 65 12.72 -7.15 -11.36
CA GLN A 65 12.43 -8.20 -12.32
C GLN A 65 11.08 -7.95 -13.01
N GLY A 66 10.05 -7.55 -12.23
CA GLY A 66 8.73 -7.21 -12.75
C GLY A 66 8.77 -6.05 -13.73
N TYR A 67 9.50 -4.98 -13.45
CA TYR A 67 9.67 -3.85 -14.37
C TYR A 67 10.31 -4.24 -15.70
N LYS A 68 11.24 -5.20 -15.68
CA LYS A 68 11.92 -5.69 -16.90
C LYS A 68 11.06 -6.63 -17.74
N SER A 69 10.23 -7.45 -17.09
CA SER A 69 9.42 -8.49 -17.77
C SER A 69 7.98 -8.03 -18.06
N GLY A 70 7.51 -6.94 -17.45
CA GLY A 70 6.11 -6.49 -17.51
C GLY A 70 5.17 -7.26 -16.57
N ARG A 71 5.69 -8.23 -15.79
CA ARG A 71 4.94 -9.03 -14.81
C ARG A 71 5.70 -9.10 -13.49
N PHE A 72 5.04 -8.80 -12.38
CA PHE A 72 5.68 -8.75 -11.08
C PHE A 72 5.50 -10.09 -10.34
N PRO A 73 6.62 -10.75 -9.92
CA PRO A 73 6.55 -11.99 -9.16
C PRO A 73 6.10 -11.75 -7.72
N ASP A 74 5.56 -12.79 -7.07
CA ASP A 74 5.22 -12.74 -5.64
C ASP A 74 6.43 -12.34 -4.79
N GLY A 75 6.18 -11.43 -3.85
CA GLY A 75 7.21 -10.78 -3.04
C GLY A 75 7.87 -9.56 -3.71
N ALA A 76 7.43 -9.15 -4.91
CA ALA A 76 7.76 -7.82 -5.41
C ALA A 76 7.16 -6.75 -4.50
N VAL A 77 7.95 -5.73 -4.17
CA VAL A 77 7.50 -4.59 -3.36
C VAL A 77 7.91 -3.29 -4.05
N ILE A 78 6.94 -2.41 -4.23
CA ILE A 78 7.12 -1.06 -4.74
C ILE A 78 6.72 -0.09 -3.65
N VAL A 79 7.53 0.93 -3.43
CA VAL A 79 7.28 1.98 -2.44
C VAL A 79 7.09 3.31 -3.13
N PHE A 80 6.04 4.03 -2.75
CA PHE A 80 5.74 5.40 -3.10
C PHE A 80 6.03 6.28 -1.88
N ASP A 81 7.18 6.95 -1.86
CA ASP A 81 7.60 7.82 -0.75
C ASP A 81 7.23 9.27 -1.10
N LEU A 82 6.14 9.78 -0.52
CA LEU A 82 5.61 11.11 -0.78
C LEU A 82 6.01 12.09 0.32
N LEU A 83 6.59 13.20 -0.09
CA LEU A 83 6.98 14.33 0.75
C LEU A 83 6.33 15.62 0.26
N ASP A 84 6.20 16.59 1.13
CA ASP A 84 5.94 17.97 0.70
C ASP A 84 7.08 18.48 -0.19
N ALA A 85 6.77 19.46 -1.04
CA ALA A 85 7.74 20.07 -1.94
C ALA A 85 7.68 21.60 -1.82
N PRO A 86 8.11 22.18 -0.68
CA PRO A 86 8.16 23.63 -0.52
C PRO A 86 9.18 24.25 -1.47
N ARG A 87 8.89 25.49 -1.89
CA ARG A 87 9.86 26.30 -2.64
C ARG A 87 10.79 27.01 -1.67
N ALA A 88 12.09 26.87 -1.90
CA ALA A 88 13.14 27.56 -1.17
C ALA A 88 14.26 27.93 -2.16
N ASP A 89 14.69 29.18 -2.18
CA ASP A 89 15.82 29.68 -2.98
C ASP A 89 15.74 29.27 -4.48
N ASN A 90 14.56 29.46 -5.08
CA ASN A 90 14.24 29.08 -6.47
C ASN A 90 14.34 27.57 -6.76
N ALA A 91 14.31 26.73 -5.73
CA ALA A 91 14.28 25.27 -5.85
C ALA A 91 12.99 24.70 -5.25
N LEU A 92 12.58 23.50 -5.69
CA LEU A 92 11.69 22.62 -4.95
C LEU A 92 12.56 21.69 -4.11
N VAL A 93 12.35 21.72 -2.80
CA VAL A 93 13.11 20.87 -1.88
C VAL A 93 12.20 19.83 -1.21
N GLU A 94 12.77 18.72 -0.77
CA GLU A 94 12.02 17.75 0.04
C GLU A 94 11.64 18.36 1.39
N GLY A 95 10.34 18.35 1.68
CA GLY A 95 9.78 18.75 2.96
C GLY A 95 9.45 17.56 3.86
N GLU A 96 8.43 17.72 4.70
CA GLU A 96 7.96 16.66 5.59
C GLU A 96 7.38 15.49 4.80
N ARG A 97 7.60 14.28 5.30
CA ARG A 97 7.01 13.09 4.70
C ARG A 97 5.52 13.03 4.98
N LYS A 98 4.72 12.91 3.92
CA LYS A 98 3.26 12.79 3.98
C LYS A 98 2.82 11.35 4.16
N VAL A 99 3.35 10.44 3.34
CA VAL A 99 3.01 9.02 3.39
C VAL A 99 4.08 8.16 2.74
N VAL A 100 4.26 6.96 3.27
CA VAL A 100 4.95 5.86 2.61
C VAL A 100 3.89 4.88 2.11
N GLY A 101 3.56 4.96 0.82
CA GLY A 101 2.66 4.04 0.15
C GLY A 101 3.40 2.76 -0.26
N VAL A 102 2.77 1.62 -0.12
CA VAL A 102 3.37 0.32 -0.41
C VAL A 102 2.43 -0.53 -1.26
N MET A 103 2.96 -1.08 -2.34
CA MET A 103 2.36 -2.17 -3.09
C MET A 103 3.21 -3.42 -2.90
N GLN A 104 2.58 -4.52 -2.45
CA GLN A 104 3.24 -5.82 -2.29
C GLN A 104 2.53 -6.88 -3.10
N LYS A 105 3.24 -7.58 -3.96
CA LYS A 105 2.70 -8.68 -4.76
C LYS A 105 2.64 -9.97 -3.94
N ASP A 106 1.46 -10.56 -3.86
CA ASP A 106 1.18 -11.90 -3.37
C ASP A 106 -0.17 -12.33 -3.94
N ALA A 107 -0.13 -13.14 -4.98
CA ALA A 107 -1.31 -13.52 -5.77
C ALA A 107 -2.36 -14.27 -4.95
N LYS A 108 -1.95 -15.00 -3.91
CA LYS A 108 -2.86 -15.75 -3.04
C LYS A 108 -3.53 -14.86 -1.99
N ARG A 109 -2.72 -14.01 -1.33
CA ARG A 109 -3.21 -13.17 -0.24
C ARG A 109 -4.08 -12.00 -0.71
N PHE A 110 -3.83 -11.49 -1.91
CA PHE A 110 -4.45 -10.28 -2.45
C PHE A 110 -5.20 -10.55 -3.78
N ALA A 111 -5.87 -11.69 -3.88
CA ALA A 111 -6.55 -12.13 -5.12
C ALA A 111 -7.60 -11.12 -5.63
N THR A 112 -8.32 -10.43 -4.74
CA THR A 112 -9.37 -9.46 -5.10
C THR A 112 -8.82 -8.15 -5.68
N THR A 113 -7.54 -7.89 -5.47
CA THR A 113 -6.84 -6.67 -5.93
C THR A 113 -5.76 -6.98 -6.96
N GLY A 114 -6.01 -7.96 -7.84
CA GLY A 114 -5.07 -8.35 -8.90
C GLY A 114 -3.75 -8.95 -8.38
N GLY A 115 -3.76 -9.48 -7.15
CA GLY A 115 -2.59 -10.03 -6.48
C GLY A 115 -1.71 -8.96 -5.80
N TRP A 116 -2.18 -7.72 -5.66
CA TRP A 116 -1.46 -6.64 -5.02
C TRP A 116 -2.09 -6.22 -3.70
N GLY A 117 -1.35 -6.32 -2.62
CA GLY A 117 -1.68 -5.66 -1.36
C GLY A 117 -1.27 -4.20 -1.39
N PHE A 118 -2.07 -3.34 -0.76
CA PHE A 118 -1.84 -1.90 -0.68
C PHE A 118 -1.88 -1.45 0.78
N GLU A 119 -0.96 -0.58 1.16
CA GLU A 119 -0.98 0.10 2.45
C GLU A 119 -0.34 1.48 2.33
N GLY A 120 -0.70 2.38 3.24
CA GLY A 120 -0.08 3.67 3.43
C GLY A 120 0.32 3.85 4.89
N PHE A 121 1.49 4.42 5.12
CA PHE A 121 2.01 4.73 6.45
C PHE A 121 2.17 6.25 6.58
N GLY A 122 1.23 6.89 7.29
CA GLY A 122 1.17 8.35 7.44
C GLY A 122 2.41 8.91 8.12
N GLY A 123 3.02 9.94 7.53
CA GLY A 123 4.30 10.48 8.02
C GLY A 123 5.49 9.51 7.95
N GLY A 124 5.30 8.32 7.40
CA GLY A 124 6.29 7.24 7.45
C GLY A 124 6.32 6.49 8.79
N ASP A 125 5.37 6.73 9.67
CA ASP A 125 5.23 6.01 10.94
C ASP A 125 4.66 4.60 10.71
N LYS A 126 5.41 3.58 11.11
CA LYS A 126 5.05 2.16 10.97
C LYS A 126 3.73 1.79 11.66
N ALA A 127 3.35 2.52 12.71
CA ALA A 127 2.13 2.30 13.47
C ALA A 127 0.91 3.00 12.84
N LYS A 128 1.13 4.05 12.03
CA LYS A 128 0.06 4.88 11.47
C LYS A 128 -0.37 4.38 10.09
N ARG A 129 -1.13 3.28 10.06
CA ARG A 129 -1.74 2.75 8.83
C ARG A 129 -2.93 3.61 8.40
N VAL A 130 -2.99 3.98 7.13
CA VAL A 130 -4.03 4.87 6.59
C VAL A 130 -4.94 4.23 5.55
N VAL A 131 -4.64 3.00 5.10
CA VAL A 131 -5.46 2.22 4.16
C VAL A 131 -6.22 1.11 4.87
N GLY A 132 -5.54 0.25 5.62
CA GLY A 132 -6.16 -0.84 6.37
C GLY A 132 -6.98 -1.78 5.50
N THR A 133 -8.27 -1.94 5.80
CA THR A 133 -9.20 -2.81 5.05
C THR A 133 -9.76 -2.18 3.77
N ASN A 134 -9.46 -0.92 3.48
CA ASN A 134 -10.05 -0.18 2.35
C ASN A 134 -9.20 -0.25 1.06
N ALA A 135 -8.29 -1.20 0.94
CA ALA A 135 -7.35 -1.30 -0.18
C ALA A 135 -8.03 -1.32 -1.57
N GLU A 136 -9.20 -1.97 -1.69
CA GLU A 136 -9.94 -2.05 -2.94
C GLU A 136 -10.43 -0.67 -3.42
N THR A 137 -11.01 0.12 -2.53
CA THR A 137 -11.58 1.43 -2.85
C THR A 137 -10.56 2.56 -2.80
N ALA A 138 -9.65 2.53 -1.82
CA ALA A 138 -8.68 3.60 -1.63
C ALA A 138 -7.50 3.55 -2.62
N CYS A 139 -7.15 2.37 -3.13
CA CYS A 139 -5.98 2.18 -3.98
C CYS A 139 -6.29 1.43 -5.28
N PHE A 140 -6.84 0.21 -5.17
CA PHE A 140 -6.99 -0.66 -6.33
C PHE A 140 -7.95 -0.11 -7.38
N ALA A 141 -9.00 0.61 -7.00
CA ALA A 141 -9.92 1.25 -7.95
C ALA A 141 -9.17 2.13 -8.99
N CYS A 142 -8.14 2.88 -8.56
CA CYS A 142 -7.29 3.66 -9.46
C CYS A 142 -6.27 2.81 -10.22
N HIS A 143 -5.78 1.72 -9.62
CA HIS A 143 -4.79 0.83 -10.24
C HIS A 143 -5.40 -0.17 -11.23
N ALA A 144 -6.67 -0.52 -11.10
CA ALA A 144 -7.35 -1.52 -11.93
C ALA A 144 -7.25 -1.27 -13.45
N PRO A 145 -7.35 -0.03 -13.97
CA PRO A 145 -7.17 0.25 -15.39
C PRO A 145 -5.76 -0.06 -15.93
N GLN A 146 -4.75 -0.20 -15.04
CA GLN A 146 -3.37 -0.54 -15.43
C GLN A 146 -3.12 -2.05 -15.52
N LYS A 147 -4.15 -2.87 -15.74
CA LYS A 147 -4.07 -4.34 -15.77
C LYS A 147 -3.01 -4.87 -16.73
N ASP A 148 -2.86 -4.25 -17.88
CA ASP A 148 -1.88 -4.67 -18.91
C ASP A 148 -0.42 -4.46 -18.46
N GLN A 149 -0.21 -3.64 -17.42
CA GLN A 149 1.07 -3.36 -16.78
C GLN A 149 1.14 -3.97 -15.37
N ASP A 150 0.38 -5.05 -15.15
CA ASP A 150 0.24 -5.69 -13.85
C ASP A 150 -0.13 -4.69 -12.73
N TYR A 151 -1.04 -3.75 -13.05
CA TYR A 151 -1.59 -2.72 -12.16
C TYR A 151 -0.58 -1.67 -11.65
N VAL A 152 0.59 -1.51 -12.31
CA VAL A 152 1.65 -0.58 -11.91
C VAL A 152 1.72 0.61 -12.87
N PHE A 153 1.67 1.84 -12.34
CA PHE A 153 1.76 3.07 -13.13
C PHE A 153 3.18 3.42 -13.54
N SER A 154 4.14 3.17 -12.65
CA SER A 154 5.53 3.57 -12.89
C SER A 154 6.22 2.64 -13.89
N ARG A 155 7.22 3.19 -14.60
CA ARG A 155 8.09 2.45 -15.50
C ARG A 155 9.54 2.68 -15.12
N LEU A 156 10.38 1.67 -15.31
CA LEU A 156 11.80 1.82 -15.10
C LEU A 156 12.36 2.86 -16.09
N ARG A 157 13.28 3.70 -15.61
CA ARG A 157 14.05 4.59 -16.49
C ARG A 157 14.88 3.75 -17.46
N GLN A 158 14.96 4.21 -18.70
CA GLN A 158 15.86 3.69 -19.72
C GLN A 158 17.27 4.21 -19.48
#